data_74b31c1de27af5088655237d06325b00
#
_entry.id   74b31c1de27af5088655237d06325b00
#
_cell.length_a   1.000
_cell.length_b   1.000
_cell.length_c   1.000
_cell.angle_alpha   90.00
_cell.angle_beta   90.00
_cell.angle_gamma   90.00
#
_symmetry.space_group_name_H-M   'P 1'
#
loop_
_entity.id
_entity.type
_entity.pdbx_description
1 polymer ?
#
loop_
_entity_poly.entity_id
_entity_poly.type
_entity_poly.pdbx_seq_one_letter_code
_entity_poly.pdbx_strand_id
1 'polypeptide(L)'
;SSESMMAGLAARSRDNARTPMQWDGSGYAGFTVPDAATEPWISVNPNHAEINAAGEFDDPDSVYSFYKQLVALRHNSPVVAAGDWRLIDAADPHVYAFTRELDAEKLLVVVNMSSRTVDLPREAAELTAVGIAEPNVVISTYDAPHTVASLANRELDPWEAAVIQL
;
A
#
# COMPACT_ATOMS: atom_id res chain seq x y z
N SER A 1 -12.44 -14.73 33.77
CA SER A 1 -13.11 -13.56 34.38
C SER A 1 -13.83 -12.75 33.32
N SER A 2 -14.79 -11.93 33.71
CA SER A 2 -15.49 -11.01 32.78
C SER A 2 -14.51 -10.06 32.07
N GLU A 3 -13.48 -9.60 32.76
CA GLU A 3 -12.41 -8.77 32.18
C GLU A 3 -11.66 -9.47 31.05
N SER A 4 -11.28 -10.73 31.25
CA SER A 4 -10.60 -11.54 30.23
C SER A 4 -11.49 -11.76 29.01
N MET A 5 -12.78 -11.93 29.21
CA MET A 5 -13.76 -12.06 28.12
C MET A 5 -13.93 -10.74 27.36
N MET A 6 -14.05 -9.62 28.08
CA MET A 6 -14.16 -8.30 27.43
C MET A 6 -12.90 -7.94 26.66
N ALA A 7 -11.71 -8.22 27.19
CA ALA A 7 -10.46 -8.05 26.47
C ALA A 7 -10.37 -8.93 25.21
N GLY A 8 -10.88 -10.17 25.29
CA GLY A 8 -10.96 -11.06 24.13
C GLY A 8 -11.93 -10.57 23.07
N LEU A 9 -13.08 -10.03 23.45
CA LEU A 9 -14.04 -9.40 22.54
C LEU A 9 -13.44 -8.14 21.89
N ALA A 10 -12.83 -7.26 22.66
CA ALA A 10 -12.18 -6.06 22.14
C ALA A 10 -11.08 -6.38 21.12
N ALA A 11 -10.30 -7.45 21.34
CA ALA A 11 -9.19 -7.83 20.45
C ALA A 11 -9.63 -8.63 19.19
N ARG A 12 -10.79 -9.32 19.22
CA ARG A 12 -11.18 -10.29 18.20
C ARG A 12 -12.57 -10.11 17.64
N SER A 13 -13.33 -9.11 18.09
CA SER A 13 -14.65 -8.81 17.56
C SER A 13 -14.59 -8.36 16.12
N ARG A 14 -15.51 -8.84 15.30
CA ARG A 14 -15.68 -8.37 13.92
C ARG A 14 -16.08 -6.90 13.84
N ASP A 15 -16.64 -6.33 14.90
CA ASP A 15 -17.07 -4.94 14.94
C ASP A 15 -15.88 -3.97 14.89
N ASN A 16 -14.69 -4.40 15.30
CA ASN A 16 -13.44 -3.63 15.13
C ASN A 16 -13.14 -3.26 13.67
N ALA A 17 -13.60 -4.09 12.72
CA ALA A 17 -13.44 -3.87 11.28
C ALA A 17 -14.71 -3.30 10.62
N ARG A 18 -15.72 -2.91 11.40
CA ARG A 18 -17.02 -2.45 10.93
C ARG A 18 -17.37 -1.05 11.44
N THR A 19 -16.38 -0.29 11.89
CA THR A 19 -16.57 1.10 12.28
C THR A 19 -17.14 1.89 11.10
N PRO A 20 -17.99 2.90 11.34
CA PRO A 20 -18.48 3.78 10.30
C PRO A 20 -17.35 4.36 9.46
N MET A 21 -17.57 4.48 8.15
CA MET A 21 -16.61 5.12 7.24
C MET A 21 -16.40 6.57 7.65
N GLN A 22 -15.13 6.97 7.72
CA GLN A 22 -14.72 8.33 8.07
C GLN A 22 -14.70 9.21 6.82
N TRP A 23 -15.85 9.81 6.48
CA TRP A 23 -15.96 10.65 5.29
C TRP A 23 -15.35 12.04 5.50
N ASP A 24 -15.53 12.62 6.72
CA ASP A 24 -14.99 13.92 7.09
C ASP A 24 -14.72 14.02 8.59
N GLY A 25 -14.21 15.17 9.04
CA GLY A 25 -13.92 15.45 10.46
C GLY A 25 -15.12 15.89 11.29
N SER A 26 -16.34 15.90 10.75
CA SER A 26 -17.56 16.33 11.47
C SER A 26 -18.07 15.26 12.44
N GLY A 27 -19.11 15.60 13.20
CA GLY A 27 -19.80 14.66 14.08
C GLY A 27 -20.25 13.41 13.32
N TYR A 28 -20.07 12.24 13.92
CA TYR A 28 -20.27 10.94 13.30
C TYR A 28 -19.47 10.72 11.99
N ALA A 29 -18.36 11.46 11.81
CA ALA A 29 -17.45 11.36 10.68
C ALA A 29 -18.13 11.53 9.31
N GLY A 30 -19.18 12.35 9.19
CA GLY A 30 -19.97 12.46 7.98
C GLY A 30 -20.71 11.19 7.55
N PHE A 31 -20.68 10.13 8.36
CA PHE A 31 -21.37 8.87 8.07
C PHE A 31 -22.89 8.99 8.17
N THR A 32 -23.37 9.76 9.12
CA THR A 32 -24.79 10.14 9.26
C THR A 32 -24.91 11.57 9.78
N VAL A 33 -26.10 12.14 9.71
CA VAL A 33 -26.34 13.48 10.27
C VAL A 33 -26.20 13.46 11.80
N PRO A 34 -25.59 14.51 12.41
CA PRO A 34 -25.38 14.58 13.84
C PRO A 34 -26.70 14.86 14.58
N ASP A 35 -27.57 13.86 14.64
CA ASP A 35 -28.82 13.84 15.39
C ASP A 35 -28.77 12.66 16.38
N ALA A 36 -29.15 12.91 17.61
CA ALA A 36 -29.18 11.89 18.66
C ALA A 36 -30.05 10.66 18.33
N ALA A 37 -31.03 10.82 17.44
CA ALA A 37 -31.87 9.71 16.97
C ALA A 37 -31.20 8.80 15.94
N THR A 38 -30.07 9.21 15.37
CA THR A 38 -29.37 8.52 14.29
C THR A 38 -27.92 8.16 14.65
N GLU A 39 -27.58 8.16 15.92
CA GLU A 39 -26.24 7.76 16.39
C GLU A 39 -25.89 6.35 15.86
N PRO A 40 -24.73 6.17 15.24
CA PRO A 40 -24.27 4.86 14.80
C PRO A 40 -24.17 3.86 15.96
N TRP A 41 -24.75 2.67 15.81
CA TRP A 41 -24.71 1.63 16.85
C TRP A 41 -23.30 1.06 17.11
N ILE A 42 -22.40 1.20 16.14
CA ILE A 42 -20.94 1.03 16.34
C ILE A 42 -20.33 2.43 16.38
N SER A 43 -19.58 2.73 17.41
CA SER A 43 -18.95 4.03 17.59
C SER A 43 -18.02 4.38 16.43
N VAL A 44 -18.03 5.65 16.04
CA VAL A 44 -17.05 6.21 15.10
C VAL A 44 -15.66 6.15 15.73
N ASN A 45 -14.65 5.83 14.92
CA ASN A 45 -13.27 5.84 15.39
C ASN A 45 -12.87 7.28 15.81
N PRO A 46 -12.29 7.46 17.01
CA PRO A 46 -11.99 8.79 17.56
C PRO A 46 -10.98 9.60 16.72
N ASN A 47 -10.20 8.96 15.85
CA ASN A 47 -9.24 9.65 14.97
C ASN A 47 -9.85 10.26 13.70
N HIS A 48 -11.18 10.21 13.51
CA HIS A 48 -11.85 10.72 12.31
C HIS A 48 -11.62 12.21 12.05
N ALA A 49 -11.31 13.00 13.08
CA ALA A 49 -10.97 14.41 12.91
C ALA A 49 -9.65 14.63 12.15
N GLU A 50 -8.73 13.67 12.23
CA GLU A 50 -7.40 13.72 11.62
C GLU A 50 -7.29 12.84 10.36
N ILE A 51 -7.93 11.65 10.39
CA ILE A 51 -7.88 10.68 9.31
C ILE A 51 -9.28 10.50 8.74
N ASN A 52 -9.51 11.03 7.56
CA ASN A 52 -10.81 10.94 6.88
C ASN A 52 -10.66 11.16 5.37
N ALA A 53 -11.67 10.69 4.62
CA ALA A 53 -11.65 10.76 3.16
C ALA A 53 -11.53 12.18 2.60
N ALA A 54 -12.20 13.17 3.23
CA ALA A 54 -12.15 14.56 2.77
C ALA A 54 -10.73 15.14 2.86
N GLY A 55 -9.99 14.82 3.93
CA GLY A 55 -8.61 15.24 4.08
C GLY A 55 -7.65 14.55 3.10
N GLU A 56 -7.96 13.33 2.67
CA GLU A 56 -7.11 12.57 1.76
C GLU A 56 -7.33 12.90 0.27
N PHE A 57 -8.50 13.45 -0.11
CA PHE A 57 -8.82 13.67 -1.53
C PHE A 57 -7.89 14.67 -2.23
N ASP A 58 -7.46 15.69 -1.52
CA ASP A 58 -6.60 16.76 -2.04
C ASP A 58 -5.12 16.58 -1.67
N ASP A 59 -4.80 15.55 -0.89
CA ASP A 59 -3.43 15.21 -0.52
C ASP A 59 -2.83 14.20 -1.52
N PRO A 60 -1.82 14.62 -2.33
CA PRO A 60 -1.18 13.74 -3.29
C PRO A 60 -0.43 12.56 -2.66
N ASP A 61 0.00 12.70 -1.39
CA ASP A 61 0.77 11.69 -0.66
C ASP A 61 -0.12 10.79 0.22
N SER A 62 -1.45 10.96 0.14
CA SER A 62 -2.40 10.15 0.89
C SER A 62 -2.52 8.72 0.36
N VAL A 63 -2.99 7.82 1.24
CA VAL A 63 -3.34 6.43 0.86
C VAL A 63 -4.39 6.41 -0.24
N TYR A 64 -5.38 7.29 -0.18
CA TYR A 64 -6.40 7.43 -1.24
C TYR A 64 -5.78 7.76 -2.59
N SER A 65 -4.91 8.76 -2.64
CA SER A 65 -4.26 9.22 -3.89
C SER A 65 -3.33 8.14 -4.46
N PHE A 66 -2.58 7.45 -3.62
CA PHE A 66 -1.74 6.31 -4.03
C PHE A 66 -2.59 5.16 -4.58
N TYR A 67 -3.67 4.79 -3.90
CA TYR A 67 -4.57 3.73 -4.36
C TYR A 67 -5.25 4.08 -5.69
N LYS A 68 -5.63 5.34 -5.88
CA LYS A 68 -6.18 5.84 -7.15
C LYS A 68 -5.19 5.68 -8.30
N GLN A 69 -3.89 5.95 -8.06
CA GLN A 69 -2.83 5.73 -9.05
C GLN A 69 -2.67 4.24 -9.38
N LEU A 70 -2.70 3.36 -8.38
CA LEU A 70 -2.63 1.90 -8.58
C LEU A 70 -3.82 1.38 -9.41
N VAL A 71 -5.03 1.87 -9.16
CA VAL A 71 -6.22 1.52 -9.94
C VAL A 71 -6.07 2.00 -11.38
N ALA A 72 -5.59 3.23 -11.59
CA ALA A 72 -5.33 3.78 -12.92
C ALA A 72 -4.25 2.96 -13.67
N LEU A 73 -3.16 2.61 -12.99
CA LEU A 73 -2.12 1.75 -13.54
C LEU A 73 -2.70 0.40 -14.00
N ARG A 74 -3.51 -0.25 -13.16
CA ARG A 74 -4.14 -1.52 -13.51
C ARG A 74 -5.07 -1.41 -14.72
N HIS A 75 -5.82 -0.33 -14.85
CA HIS A 75 -6.75 -0.13 -15.96
C HIS A 75 -6.04 0.19 -17.27
N ASN A 76 -4.91 0.87 -17.21
CA ASN A 76 -4.20 1.37 -18.40
C ASN A 76 -3.01 0.50 -18.83
N SER A 77 -2.62 -0.50 -18.02
CA SER A 77 -1.47 -1.36 -18.28
C SER A 77 -1.92 -2.82 -18.50
N PRO A 78 -1.90 -3.31 -19.75
CA PRO A 78 -2.22 -4.72 -20.04
C PRO A 78 -1.29 -5.70 -19.29
N VAL A 79 0.00 -5.40 -19.15
CA VAL A 79 0.95 -6.26 -18.44
C VAL A 79 0.61 -6.37 -16.96
N VAL A 80 0.10 -5.32 -16.31
CA VAL A 80 -0.39 -5.38 -14.93
C VAL A 80 -1.66 -6.22 -14.84
N ALA A 81 -2.57 -6.07 -15.79
CA ALA A 81 -3.89 -6.72 -15.75
C ALA A 81 -3.83 -8.21 -16.12
N ALA A 82 -3.06 -8.57 -17.16
CA ALA A 82 -3.11 -9.89 -17.80
C ALA A 82 -1.74 -10.56 -18.00
N GLY A 83 -0.62 -9.90 -17.65
CA GLY A 83 0.72 -10.49 -17.83
C GLY A 83 0.94 -11.73 -16.98
N ASP A 84 1.84 -12.59 -17.39
CA ASP A 84 2.31 -13.73 -16.61
C ASP A 84 2.98 -13.26 -15.32
N TRP A 85 2.78 -13.99 -14.25
CA TRP A 85 3.35 -13.68 -12.95
C TRP A 85 4.42 -14.69 -12.55
N ARG A 86 5.55 -14.21 -12.02
CA ARG A 86 6.61 -15.05 -11.51
C ARG A 86 7.19 -14.47 -10.22
N LEU A 87 7.13 -15.26 -9.14
CA LEU A 87 7.72 -14.91 -7.85
C LEU A 87 9.24 -14.92 -7.93
N ILE A 88 9.87 -13.93 -7.31
CA ILE A 88 11.32 -13.82 -7.11
C ILE A 88 11.60 -14.03 -5.63
N ASP A 89 12.59 -14.87 -5.33
CA ASP A 89 13.06 -15.16 -3.96
C ASP A 89 11.94 -15.38 -2.93
N ALA A 90 11.25 -16.52 -3.07
CA ALA A 90 10.15 -16.89 -2.16
C ALA A 90 10.60 -17.18 -0.71
N ALA A 91 11.91 -17.20 -0.43
CA ALA A 91 12.46 -17.55 0.88
C ALA A 91 12.69 -16.34 1.79
N ASP A 92 12.72 -15.12 1.25
CA ASP A 92 12.89 -13.92 2.07
C ASP A 92 11.59 -13.60 2.83
N PRO A 93 11.61 -13.53 4.16
CA PRO A 93 10.42 -13.25 4.96
C PRO A 93 10.03 -11.76 4.97
N HIS A 94 10.88 -10.88 4.48
CA HIS A 94 10.70 -9.42 4.53
C HIS A 94 10.45 -8.80 3.17
N VAL A 95 10.92 -9.44 2.09
CA VAL A 95 10.76 -8.92 0.75
C VAL A 95 9.75 -9.75 -0.03
N TYR A 96 8.78 -9.08 -0.63
CA TYR A 96 7.91 -9.67 -1.63
C TYR A 96 8.26 -9.09 -3.00
N ALA A 97 8.83 -9.92 -3.86
CA ALA A 97 9.26 -9.50 -5.19
C ALA A 97 8.72 -10.45 -6.27
N PHE A 98 8.25 -9.90 -7.38
CA PHE A 98 7.75 -10.66 -8.51
C PHE A 98 7.85 -9.88 -9.82
N THR A 99 7.82 -10.59 -10.94
CA THR A 99 7.70 -9.98 -12.27
C THR A 99 6.31 -10.18 -12.85
N ARG A 100 5.91 -9.23 -13.70
CA ARG A 100 4.79 -9.35 -14.64
C ARG A 100 5.34 -9.20 -16.04
N GLU A 101 4.92 -10.07 -16.98
CA GLU A 101 5.43 -10.07 -18.34
C GLU A 101 4.29 -10.33 -19.34
N LEU A 102 4.19 -9.47 -20.35
CA LEU A 102 3.23 -9.61 -21.44
C LEU A 102 3.88 -9.08 -22.73
N ASP A 103 4.01 -9.93 -23.72
CA ASP A 103 4.69 -9.63 -24.98
C ASP A 103 6.11 -9.09 -24.76
N ALA A 104 6.38 -7.85 -25.12
CA ALA A 104 7.67 -7.18 -24.90
C ALA A 104 7.74 -6.34 -23.62
N GLU A 105 6.64 -6.23 -22.88
CA GLU A 105 6.58 -5.46 -21.66
C GLU A 105 6.89 -6.34 -20.44
N LYS A 106 7.77 -5.84 -19.58
CA LYS A 106 8.12 -6.51 -18.33
C LYS A 106 8.20 -5.53 -17.19
N LEU A 107 7.54 -5.87 -16.11
CA LEU A 107 7.57 -5.12 -14.85
C LEU A 107 8.20 -5.96 -13.75
N LEU A 108 8.99 -5.31 -12.91
CA LEU A 108 9.42 -5.82 -11.62
C LEU A 108 8.65 -5.09 -10.52
N VAL A 109 8.09 -5.85 -9.61
CA VAL A 109 7.48 -5.32 -8.38
C VAL A 109 8.32 -5.78 -7.21
N VAL A 110 8.72 -4.85 -6.34
CA VAL A 110 9.46 -5.11 -5.12
C VAL A 110 8.77 -4.41 -3.95
N VAL A 111 8.69 -5.11 -2.82
CA VAL A 111 8.03 -4.61 -1.61
C VAL A 111 8.82 -5.05 -0.39
N ASN A 112 9.27 -4.10 0.42
CA ASN A 112 9.78 -4.36 1.75
C ASN A 112 8.61 -4.38 2.75
N MET A 113 8.29 -5.55 3.28
CA MET A 113 7.21 -5.78 4.25
C MET A 113 7.67 -5.58 5.70
N SER A 114 8.72 -4.79 5.93
CA SER A 114 9.31 -4.61 7.26
C SER A 114 9.62 -3.15 7.58
N SER A 115 9.85 -2.87 8.87
CA SER A 115 10.26 -1.56 9.39
C SER A 115 11.78 -1.34 9.37
N ARG A 116 12.52 -2.11 8.58
CA ARG A 116 13.99 -2.03 8.46
C ARG A 116 14.37 -1.93 7.01
N THR A 117 15.51 -1.30 6.72
CA THR A 117 16.16 -1.42 5.41
C THR A 117 16.58 -2.88 5.20
N VAL A 118 16.31 -3.42 4.02
CA VAL A 118 16.60 -4.81 3.63
C VAL A 118 17.33 -4.84 2.30
N ASP A 119 18.14 -5.88 2.08
CA ASP A 119 18.79 -6.10 0.81
C ASP A 119 17.75 -6.44 -0.28
N LEU A 120 17.94 -5.89 -1.47
CA LEU A 120 17.17 -6.29 -2.64
C LEU A 120 17.53 -7.73 -3.03
N PRO A 121 16.57 -8.62 -3.27
CA PRO A 121 16.85 -9.98 -3.73
C PRO A 121 17.80 -9.98 -4.93
N ARG A 122 18.75 -10.89 -4.92
CA ARG A 122 19.81 -10.92 -5.95
C ARG A 122 19.27 -10.91 -7.37
N GLU A 123 18.25 -11.69 -7.64
CA GLU A 123 17.62 -11.74 -8.98
C GLU A 123 16.95 -10.41 -9.35
N ALA A 124 16.29 -9.75 -8.39
CA ALA A 124 15.70 -8.43 -8.61
C ALA A 124 16.79 -7.37 -8.89
N ALA A 125 17.90 -7.42 -8.14
CA ALA A 125 19.05 -6.55 -8.35
C ALA A 125 19.71 -6.78 -9.72
N GLU A 126 19.79 -8.02 -10.18
CA GLU A 126 20.31 -8.36 -11.52
C GLU A 126 19.38 -7.82 -12.62
N LEU A 127 18.06 -7.94 -12.45
CA LEU A 127 17.07 -7.42 -13.40
C LEU A 127 17.11 -5.89 -13.53
N THR A 128 17.34 -5.17 -12.45
CA THR A 128 17.46 -3.71 -12.47
C THR A 128 18.81 -3.21 -12.97
N ALA A 129 19.84 -4.05 -12.96
CA ALA A 129 21.20 -3.69 -13.41
C ALA A 129 21.44 -3.91 -14.91
N VAL A 130 20.62 -4.74 -15.59
CA VAL A 130 20.86 -5.13 -16.98
C VAL A 130 20.36 -4.05 -17.95
N GLY A 131 21.29 -3.25 -18.49
CA GLY A 131 21.05 -2.38 -19.66
C GLY A 131 20.24 -1.12 -19.42
N ILE A 132 19.90 -0.80 -18.18
CA ILE A 132 19.11 0.38 -17.82
C ILE A 132 20.07 1.43 -17.21
N ALA A 133 20.20 2.57 -17.87
CA ALA A 133 21.02 3.68 -17.35
C ALA A 133 20.41 4.24 -16.04
N GLU A 134 19.07 4.27 -15.96
CA GLU A 134 18.31 4.60 -14.76
C GLU A 134 17.02 3.73 -14.76
N PRO A 135 16.64 3.11 -13.62
CA PRO A 135 15.39 2.38 -13.49
C PRO A 135 14.19 3.28 -13.79
N ASN A 136 13.29 2.83 -14.67
CA ASN A 136 12.03 3.54 -14.91
C ASN A 136 11.02 3.17 -13.84
N VAL A 137 10.94 3.98 -12.78
CA VAL A 137 9.99 3.81 -11.69
C VAL A 137 8.59 4.24 -12.15
N VAL A 138 7.69 3.28 -12.28
CA VAL A 138 6.30 3.51 -12.71
C VAL A 138 5.46 4.07 -11.58
N ILE A 139 5.60 3.52 -10.38
CA ILE A 139 4.97 3.99 -9.14
C ILE A 139 5.78 3.48 -7.94
N SER A 140 5.85 4.27 -6.89
CA SER A 140 6.54 3.92 -5.64
C SER A 140 5.87 4.57 -4.45
N THR A 141 6.04 4.00 -3.25
CA THR A 141 5.63 4.59 -1.96
C THR A 141 6.57 5.70 -1.48
N TYR A 142 7.77 5.81 -2.06
CA TYR A 142 8.69 6.94 -1.91
C TYR A 142 8.71 7.75 -3.22
N ASP A 143 9.38 8.89 -3.24
CA ASP A 143 9.57 9.60 -4.50
C ASP A 143 10.50 8.82 -5.46
N ALA A 144 10.37 9.07 -6.75
CA ALA A 144 11.12 8.32 -7.76
C ALA A 144 12.66 8.46 -7.62
N PRO A 145 13.25 9.66 -7.34
CA PRO A 145 14.67 9.79 -7.08
C PRO A 145 15.16 8.96 -5.90
N HIS A 146 14.39 8.89 -4.80
CA HIS A 146 14.71 8.06 -3.64
C HIS A 146 14.73 6.57 -4.04
N THR A 147 13.68 6.08 -4.67
CA THR A 147 13.60 4.68 -5.12
C THR A 147 14.72 4.31 -6.08
N VAL A 148 15.09 5.19 -7.01
CA VAL A 148 16.23 4.97 -7.91
C VAL A 148 17.53 4.82 -7.11
N ALA A 149 17.73 5.64 -6.07
CA ALA A 149 18.91 5.54 -5.21
C ALA A 149 18.92 4.24 -4.39
N SER A 150 17.78 3.82 -3.83
CA SER A 150 17.64 2.56 -3.11
C SER A 150 17.99 1.37 -4.01
N LEU A 151 17.43 1.31 -5.21
CA LEU A 151 17.72 0.25 -6.19
C LEU A 151 19.20 0.23 -6.61
N ALA A 152 19.84 1.40 -6.79
CA ALA A 152 21.26 1.50 -7.10
C ALA A 152 22.14 0.97 -5.97
N ASN A 153 21.74 1.16 -4.72
CA ASN A 153 22.40 0.63 -3.53
C ASN A 153 22.06 -0.85 -3.28
N ARG A 154 21.12 -1.43 -4.04
CA ARG A 154 20.56 -2.78 -3.84
C ARG A 154 19.88 -2.96 -2.49
N GLU A 155 19.20 -1.96 -2.04
CA GLU A 155 18.47 -1.92 -0.78
C GLU A 155 17.04 -1.48 -1.02
N LEU A 156 16.16 -1.75 -0.08
CA LEU A 156 14.81 -1.21 0.01
C LEU A 156 14.63 -0.63 1.40
N ASP A 157 14.22 0.60 1.48
CA ASP A 157 13.94 1.26 2.75
C ASP A 157 12.68 0.71 3.44
N PRO A 158 12.47 1.00 4.73
CA PRO A 158 11.30 0.52 5.46
C PRO A 158 10.00 0.78 4.71
N TRP A 159 9.19 -0.27 4.49
CA TRP A 159 7.89 -0.19 3.82
C TRP A 159 7.95 0.33 2.37
N GLU A 160 9.13 0.36 1.78
CA GLU A 160 9.29 0.75 0.39
C GLU A 160 8.65 -0.28 -0.53
N ALA A 161 7.82 0.21 -1.46
CA ALA A 161 7.22 -0.59 -2.52
C ALA A 161 7.36 0.15 -3.85
N ALA A 162 7.79 -0.55 -4.89
CA ALA A 162 7.97 0.03 -6.21
C ALA A 162 7.57 -0.92 -7.33
N VAL A 163 7.06 -0.34 -8.41
CA VAL A 163 6.87 -0.98 -9.72
C VAL A 163 7.87 -0.35 -10.68
N ILE A 164 8.71 -1.17 -11.26
CA ILE A 164 9.80 -0.77 -12.15
C ILE A 164 9.55 -1.40 -13.52
N GLN A 165 9.65 -0.62 -14.58
CA GLN A 165 9.65 -1.13 -15.94
C GLN A 165 11.08 -1.55 -16.31
N LEU A 166 11.21 -2.78 -16.84
CA LEU A 166 12.46 -3.39 -17.26
C LEU A 166 12.68 -3.28 -18.76
#